data_371df0bc1acb69a5efd8c6d5e6d9c713
#
_entry.id   371df0bc1acb69a5efd8c6d5e6d9c713
#
_cell.length_a   1.000
_cell.length_b   1.000
_cell.length_c   1.000
_cell.angle_alpha   90.00
_cell.angle_beta   90.00
_cell.angle_gamma   90.00
#
_symmetry.space_group_name_H-M   'P 1'
#
loop_
_entity.id
_entity.type
_entity.pdbx_description
1 polymer ?
#
loop_
_entity_poly.entity_id
_entity_poly.type
_entity_poly.pdbx_seq_one_letter_code
_entity_poly.pdbx_strand_id
1 'polypeptide(L)'
;MRVRLALLGLTLSAAVASGCEINIGPAHVVQGSGSVKTESRAVHGFDAVELGGTGILVISQGDAEHLTISAEDNILPRLVSEVVNGRLELHPQSNTQLNSTQPIRYELAVKQLKEIRLAGTGDVQASSLDADTLDLSVAGSGSAGIGHLTAKTLNVTIAGSGSVSLAGQATRQNINIAGSGRYRAADLQSQQAKVDVSGSGDCALKVSDRLDVTVAGSGNVTYVGSPSVNQTILGSGRVSKAG
;
A
#
# COMPACT_ATOMS: atom_id res chain seq x y z
N MET A 1 -55.70 25.11 -58.12
CA MET A 1 -54.38 24.43 -58.11
C MET A 1 -53.88 24.48 -56.70
N ARG A 2 -54.03 23.41 -55.92
CA ARG A 2 -53.65 23.35 -54.49
C ARG A 2 -52.38 22.55 -54.35
N VAL A 3 -51.29 23.19 -53.97
CA VAL A 3 -49.98 22.56 -53.68
C VAL A 3 -50.03 22.01 -52.29
N ARG A 4 -49.88 20.69 -52.16
CA ARG A 4 -49.68 20.01 -50.85
C ARG A 4 -48.18 19.95 -50.53
N LEU A 5 -47.77 20.61 -49.42
CA LEU A 5 -46.45 20.54 -48.87
C LEU A 5 -46.37 19.31 -47.98
N ALA A 6 -45.50 18.36 -48.33
CA ALA A 6 -45.20 17.18 -47.48
C ALA A 6 -44.14 17.52 -46.48
N LEU A 7 -44.44 17.46 -45.17
CA LEU A 7 -43.48 17.53 -44.09
C LEU A 7 -42.84 16.13 -43.92
N LEU A 8 -41.51 16.06 -44.15
CA LEU A 8 -40.69 14.90 -43.79
C LEU A 8 -40.34 15.02 -42.29
N GLY A 9 -40.93 14.16 -41.49
CA GLY A 9 -40.57 14.04 -40.07
C GLY A 9 -39.26 13.27 -39.89
N LEU A 10 -38.25 13.96 -39.39
CA LEU A 10 -36.96 13.37 -39.00
C LEU A 10 -37.10 12.81 -37.56
N THR A 11 -37.23 11.50 -37.43
CA THR A 11 -37.24 10.83 -36.12
C THR A 11 -35.80 10.68 -35.60
N LEU A 12 -35.45 11.48 -34.60
CA LEU A 12 -34.18 11.39 -33.86
C LEU A 12 -34.30 10.20 -32.88
N SER A 13 -33.64 9.07 -33.20
CA SER A 13 -33.53 7.93 -32.30
C SER A 13 -32.56 8.26 -31.19
N ALA A 14 -33.07 8.56 -30.01
CA ALA A 14 -32.25 8.65 -28.80
C ALA A 14 -31.78 7.24 -28.41
N ALA A 15 -30.48 6.97 -28.57
CA ALA A 15 -29.83 5.79 -28.00
C ALA A 15 -29.80 5.94 -26.48
N VAL A 16 -30.60 5.16 -25.77
CA VAL A 16 -30.55 5.03 -24.33
C VAL A 16 -29.26 4.27 -23.99
N ALA A 17 -28.24 4.97 -23.54
CA ALA A 17 -27.09 4.36 -22.93
C ALA A 17 -27.56 3.72 -21.62
N SER A 18 -27.57 2.39 -21.56
CA SER A 18 -27.78 1.63 -20.33
C SER A 18 -26.59 1.87 -19.42
N GLY A 19 -26.66 2.92 -18.61
CA GLY A 19 -25.76 3.10 -17.47
C GLY A 19 -26.01 1.96 -16.49
N CYS A 20 -25.02 1.13 -16.22
CA CYS A 20 -25.02 0.29 -15.03
C CYS A 20 -25.12 1.23 -13.82
N GLU A 21 -26.29 1.41 -13.27
CA GLU A 21 -26.46 2.00 -11.95
C GLU A 21 -25.91 1.00 -10.94
N ILE A 22 -24.68 1.23 -10.47
CA ILE A 22 -24.16 0.55 -9.29
C ILE A 22 -24.94 1.13 -8.11
N ASN A 23 -25.97 0.44 -7.69
CA ASN A 23 -26.78 0.80 -6.52
C ASN A 23 -25.93 0.47 -5.27
N ILE A 24 -25.03 1.37 -4.89
CA ILE A 24 -24.30 1.30 -3.63
C ILE A 24 -25.28 1.81 -2.57
N GLY A 25 -25.97 0.89 -1.90
CA GLY A 25 -26.79 1.22 -0.74
C GLY A 25 -25.94 1.95 0.32
N PRO A 26 -26.58 2.67 1.29
CA PRO A 26 -25.84 3.37 2.32
C PRO A 26 -24.94 2.42 3.09
N ALA A 27 -23.67 2.82 3.32
CA ALA A 27 -22.71 2.03 4.06
C ALA A 27 -23.27 1.72 5.47
N HIS A 28 -23.19 0.46 5.88
CA HIS A 28 -23.60 0.04 7.21
C HIS A 28 -22.54 0.46 8.22
N VAL A 29 -22.83 1.49 9.03
CA VAL A 29 -21.91 1.99 10.07
C VAL A 29 -22.02 1.11 11.30
N VAL A 30 -20.91 0.53 11.74
CA VAL A 30 -20.81 -0.26 12.97
C VAL A 30 -19.98 0.52 13.98
N GLN A 31 -20.65 0.94 15.07
CA GLN A 31 -19.98 1.59 16.19
C GLN A 31 -19.41 0.54 17.13
N GLY A 32 -18.13 0.67 17.51
CA GLY A 32 -17.46 -0.25 18.41
C GLY A 32 -18.12 -0.31 19.80
N SER A 33 -18.15 -1.50 20.41
CA SER A 33 -18.73 -1.78 21.72
C SER A 33 -17.83 -1.36 22.88
N GLY A 34 -16.54 -1.13 22.63
CA GLY A 34 -15.51 -0.91 23.65
C GLY A 34 -14.96 -2.20 24.28
N SER A 35 -15.58 -3.35 24.03
CA SER A 35 -15.20 -4.65 24.62
C SER A 35 -14.32 -5.45 23.66
N VAL A 36 -13.02 -5.50 23.90
CA VAL A 36 -12.06 -6.19 23.02
C VAL A 36 -12.08 -7.69 23.26
N LYS A 37 -12.10 -8.46 22.18
CA LYS A 37 -11.90 -9.92 22.13
C LYS A 37 -10.80 -10.28 21.16
N THR A 38 -10.23 -11.46 21.39
CA THR A 38 -9.18 -12.03 20.52
C THR A 38 -9.67 -13.33 19.92
N GLU A 39 -9.45 -13.50 18.62
CA GLU A 39 -9.86 -14.67 17.85
C GLU A 39 -8.67 -15.15 16.99
N SER A 40 -8.44 -16.48 17.00
CA SER A 40 -7.48 -17.11 16.10
C SER A 40 -8.19 -17.58 14.84
N ARG A 41 -7.60 -17.31 13.68
CA ARG A 41 -8.11 -17.74 12.38
C ARG A 41 -7.10 -18.63 11.66
N ALA A 42 -7.56 -19.76 11.17
CA ALA A 42 -6.74 -20.64 10.36
C ALA A 42 -6.51 -20.01 8.98
N VAL A 43 -5.25 -19.70 8.67
CA VAL A 43 -4.81 -19.17 7.37
C VAL A 43 -3.58 -19.96 6.92
N HIS A 44 -3.49 -20.30 5.64
CA HIS A 44 -2.38 -21.08 5.09
C HIS A 44 -2.31 -20.97 3.57
N GLY A 45 -1.12 -21.23 3.02
CA GLY A 45 -0.93 -21.28 1.58
C GLY A 45 -0.88 -19.89 0.92
N PHE A 46 -0.27 -18.89 1.59
CA PHE A 46 -0.07 -17.56 1.05
C PHE A 46 1.40 -17.13 1.18
N ASP A 47 1.83 -16.29 0.26
CA ASP A 47 3.13 -15.60 0.29
C ASP A 47 2.97 -14.08 0.04
N ALA A 48 1.74 -13.60 0.06
CA ALA A 48 1.37 -12.21 -0.04
C ALA A 48 0.32 -11.86 1.03
N VAL A 49 0.35 -10.62 1.54
CA VAL A 49 -0.65 -10.10 2.48
C VAL A 49 -1.12 -8.72 2.05
N GLU A 50 -2.42 -8.49 2.19
CA GLU A 50 -3.05 -7.18 1.99
C GLU A 50 -3.84 -6.78 3.23
N LEU A 51 -3.55 -5.57 3.75
CA LEU A 51 -4.37 -4.92 4.75
C LEU A 51 -5.19 -3.82 4.08
N GLY A 52 -6.49 -4.03 3.97
CA GLY A 52 -7.46 -3.07 3.45
C GLY A 52 -8.14 -2.31 4.57
N GLY A 53 -8.06 -0.98 4.55
CA GLY A 53 -8.74 -0.10 5.50
C GLY A 53 -7.87 0.36 6.66
N THR A 54 -8.29 0.09 7.90
CA THR A 54 -7.63 0.54 9.13
C THR A 54 -7.21 -0.66 10.00
N GLY A 55 -6.29 -0.45 10.91
CA GLY A 55 -5.79 -1.46 11.85
C GLY A 55 -4.27 -1.54 11.85
N ILE A 56 -3.74 -2.33 12.76
CA ILE A 56 -2.29 -2.57 12.91
C ILE A 56 -2.02 -4.02 12.58
N LEU A 57 -1.28 -4.28 11.52
CA LEU A 57 -0.80 -5.61 11.14
C LEU A 57 0.64 -5.79 11.62
N VAL A 58 0.84 -6.68 12.56
CA VAL A 58 2.16 -7.08 13.04
C VAL A 58 2.53 -8.42 12.42
N ILE A 59 3.62 -8.43 11.66
CA ILE A 59 4.12 -9.60 10.95
C ILE A 59 5.34 -10.16 11.67
N SER A 60 5.33 -11.46 11.91
CA SER A 60 6.48 -12.23 12.38
C SER A 60 6.78 -13.36 11.40
N GLN A 61 8.03 -13.48 10.97
CA GLN A 61 8.46 -14.56 10.09
C GLN A 61 9.03 -15.73 10.91
N GLY A 62 8.60 -16.94 10.59
CA GLY A 62 9.01 -18.19 11.26
C GLY A 62 8.50 -19.43 10.53
N ASP A 63 8.38 -20.54 11.23
CA ASP A 63 8.04 -21.84 10.62
C ASP A 63 6.52 -22.11 10.52
N ALA A 64 5.69 -21.25 11.09
CA ALA A 64 4.24 -21.43 11.15
C ALA A 64 3.48 -20.32 10.41
N GLU A 65 2.28 -20.64 9.95
CA GLU A 65 1.30 -19.69 9.45
C GLU A 65 0.16 -19.62 10.45
N HIS A 66 -0.08 -18.43 10.98
CA HIS A 66 -1.12 -18.23 11.99
C HIS A 66 -1.57 -16.76 12.00
N LEU A 67 -2.87 -16.55 12.16
CA LEU A 67 -3.45 -15.23 12.29
C LEU A 67 -4.24 -15.14 13.60
N THR A 68 -3.93 -14.12 14.40
CA THR A 68 -4.72 -13.73 15.56
C THR A 68 -5.24 -12.30 15.33
N ILE A 69 -6.53 -12.09 15.58
CA ILE A 69 -7.17 -10.77 15.46
C ILE A 69 -7.71 -10.36 16.81
N SER A 70 -7.33 -9.18 17.28
CA SER A 70 -7.87 -8.53 18.46
C SER A 70 -8.65 -7.29 18.04
N ALA A 71 -9.95 -7.24 18.33
CA ALA A 71 -10.84 -6.14 18.03
C ALA A 71 -12.06 -6.17 18.97
N GLU A 72 -12.87 -5.12 18.91
CA GLU A 72 -14.12 -5.10 19.65
C GLU A 72 -15.05 -6.24 19.21
N ASP A 73 -15.79 -6.83 20.16
CA ASP A 73 -16.54 -8.07 19.97
C ASP A 73 -17.64 -7.99 18.91
N ASN A 74 -18.18 -6.81 18.67
CA ASN A 74 -19.14 -6.54 17.61
C ASN A 74 -18.47 -6.17 16.26
N ILE A 75 -17.18 -5.85 16.24
CA ILE A 75 -16.37 -5.58 15.05
C ILE A 75 -15.73 -6.87 14.51
N LEU A 76 -15.21 -7.74 15.36
CA LEU A 76 -14.58 -9.01 14.98
C LEU A 76 -15.36 -9.79 13.91
N PRO A 77 -16.71 -10.00 14.02
CA PRO A 77 -17.47 -10.70 12.99
C PRO A 77 -17.58 -9.97 11.65
N ARG A 78 -17.19 -8.69 11.61
CA ARG A 78 -17.22 -7.85 10.40
C ARG A 78 -15.87 -7.78 9.68
N LEU A 79 -14.83 -8.38 10.26
CA LEU A 79 -13.51 -8.46 9.66
C LEU A 79 -13.40 -9.74 8.82
N VAL A 80 -13.01 -9.57 7.57
CA VAL A 80 -12.74 -10.66 6.63
C VAL A 80 -11.26 -11.00 6.72
N SER A 81 -10.93 -12.28 6.67
CA SER A 81 -9.58 -12.80 6.47
C SER A 81 -9.68 -14.03 5.59
N GLU A 82 -9.33 -13.88 4.35
CA GLU A 82 -9.41 -14.95 3.35
C GLU A 82 -8.16 -15.02 2.49
N VAL A 83 -7.83 -16.20 2.00
CA VAL A 83 -6.71 -16.41 1.09
C VAL A 83 -7.25 -16.52 -0.34
N VAL A 84 -6.93 -15.53 -1.17
CA VAL A 84 -7.34 -15.46 -2.56
C VAL A 84 -6.09 -15.43 -3.45
N ASN A 85 -5.94 -16.40 -4.31
CA ASN A 85 -4.80 -16.51 -5.23
C ASN A 85 -3.42 -16.39 -4.54
N GLY A 86 -3.26 -16.99 -3.36
CA GLY A 86 -2.00 -16.95 -2.60
C GLY A 86 -1.76 -15.65 -1.82
N ARG A 87 -2.75 -14.73 -1.76
CA ARG A 87 -2.72 -13.52 -0.94
C ARG A 87 -3.72 -13.65 0.20
N LEU A 88 -3.26 -13.37 1.42
CA LEU A 88 -4.14 -13.19 2.57
C LEU A 88 -4.70 -11.78 2.56
N GLU A 89 -6.01 -11.66 2.41
CA GLU A 89 -6.73 -10.39 2.37
C GLU A 89 -7.38 -10.14 3.74
N LEU A 90 -7.05 -9.01 4.35
CA LEU A 90 -7.55 -8.55 5.66
C LEU A 90 -8.29 -7.23 5.47
N HIS A 91 -9.61 -7.24 5.55
CA HIS A 91 -10.41 -6.04 5.31
C HIS A 91 -11.79 -6.12 6.02
N PRO A 92 -12.50 -5.01 6.19
CA PRO A 92 -13.90 -5.03 6.62
C PRO A 92 -14.80 -5.69 5.56
N GLN A 93 -15.92 -6.26 5.98
CA GLN A 93 -16.97 -6.70 5.05
C GLN A 93 -17.37 -5.55 4.11
N SER A 94 -17.70 -5.89 2.87
CA SER A 94 -18.16 -4.93 1.87
C SER A 94 -19.33 -4.07 2.39
N ASN A 95 -19.35 -2.78 2.02
CA ASN A 95 -20.35 -1.80 2.47
C ASN A 95 -20.42 -1.62 4.00
N THR A 96 -19.33 -1.93 4.72
CA THR A 96 -19.26 -1.74 6.17
C THR A 96 -18.23 -0.66 6.51
N GLN A 97 -18.66 0.38 7.20
CA GLN A 97 -17.81 1.39 7.80
C GLN A 97 -17.65 1.08 9.28
N LEU A 98 -16.43 0.86 9.73
CA LEU A 98 -16.12 0.57 11.13
C LEU A 98 -15.72 1.85 11.85
N ASN A 99 -16.43 2.20 12.90
CA ASN A 99 -16.07 3.25 13.86
C ASN A 99 -15.59 2.58 15.17
N SER A 100 -14.39 1.99 15.07
CA SER A 100 -13.75 1.33 16.21
C SER A 100 -13.33 2.36 17.26
N THR A 101 -13.57 2.07 18.54
CA THR A 101 -13.08 2.87 19.68
C THR A 101 -11.77 2.31 20.23
N GLN A 102 -11.45 1.05 19.90
CA GLN A 102 -10.21 0.36 20.25
C GLN A 102 -9.45 -0.03 18.98
N PRO A 103 -8.11 -0.09 19.00
CA PRO A 103 -7.34 -0.49 17.84
C PRO A 103 -7.68 -1.92 17.37
N ILE A 104 -7.89 -2.08 16.06
CA ILE A 104 -7.95 -3.41 15.45
C ILE A 104 -6.50 -3.87 15.26
N ARG A 105 -6.13 -5.02 15.81
CA ARG A 105 -4.79 -5.57 15.73
C ARG A 105 -4.80 -6.95 15.10
N TYR A 106 -3.99 -7.13 14.09
CA TYR A 106 -3.72 -8.39 13.41
C TYR A 106 -2.30 -8.84 13.76
N GLU A 107 -2.13 -10.02 14.31
CA GLU A 107 -0.85 -10.65 14.56
C GLU A 107 -0.70 -11.84 13.60
N LEU A 108 0.19 -11.70 12.62
CA LEU A 108 0.36 -12.64 11.54
C LEU A 108 1.74 -13.28 11.61
N ALA A 109 1.77 -14.60 11.79
CA ALA A 109 2.96 -15.41 11.59
C ALA A 109 2.98 -15.93 10.14
N VAL A 110 4.14 -15.84 9.47
CA VAL A 110 4.33 -16.25 8.07
C VAL A 110 5.62 -17.05 7.91
N LYS A 111 5.65 -17.98 6.95
CA LYS A 111 6.89 -18.69 6.59
C LYS A 111 7.74 -17.89 5.62
N GLN A 112 7.10 -17.40 4.58
CA GLN A 112 7.71 -16.59 3.53
C GLN A 112 6.75 -15.48 3.14
N LEU A 113 7.30 -14.34 2.76
CA LEU A 113 6.49 -13.22 2.30
C LEU A 113 7.20 -12.53 1.14
N LYS A 114 6.51 -12.42 0.01
CA LYS A 114 6.99 -11.77 -1.20
C LYS A 114 6.31 -10.43 -1.44
N GLU A 115 5.11 -10.26 -0.89
CA GLU A 115 4.33 -9.06 -1.13
C GLU A 115 3.60 -8.60 0.14
N ILE A 116 3.67 -7.29 0.39
CA ILE A 116 2.89 -6.60 1.42
C ILE A 116 2.16 -5.44 0.76
N ARG A 117 0.84 -5.44 0.84
CA ARG A 117 0.00 -4.33 0.39
C ARG A 117 -0.73 -3.71 1.57
N LEU A 118 -0.69 -2.39 1.63
CA LEU A 118 -1.49 -1.59 2.54
C LEU A 118 -2.36 -0.64 1.72
N ALA A 119 -3.67 -0.85 1.79
CA ALA A 119 -4.67 -0.03 1.12
C ALA A 119 -5.54 0.68 2.15
N GLY A 120 -5.27 1.97 2.43
CA GLY A 120 -6.03 2.76 3.41
C GLY A 120 -5.16 3.54 4.39
N THR A 121 -5.53 3.48 5.68
CA THR A 121 -4.90 4.26 6.76
C THR A 121 -4.29 3.39 7.87
N GLY A 122 -4.26 2.08 7.68
CA GLY A 122 -3.67 1.14 8.64
C GLY A 122 -2.15 1.22 8.72
N ASP A 123 -1.58 0.44 9.63
CA ASP A 123 -0.14 0.32 9.85
C ASP A 123 0.31 -1.13 9.67
N VAL A 124 1.44 -1.34 9.01
CA VAL A 124 2.10 -2.64 8.89
C VAL A 124 3.45 -2.57 9.59
N GLN A 125 3.72 -3.52 10.46
CA GLN A 125 4.96 -3.59 11.24
C GLN A 125 5.54 -5.00 11.17
N ALA A 126 6.86 -5.09 10.91
CA ALA A 126 7.62 -6.32 11.05
C ALA A 126 8.95 -6.03 11.76
N SER A 127 9.31 -6.87 12.73
CA SER A 127 10.62 -6.73 13.39
C SER A 127 11.75 -7.13 12.45
N SER A 128 11.57 -8.24 11.73
CA SER A 128 12.50 -8.74 10.73
C SER A 128 11.77 -9.46 9.61
N LEU A 129 12.28 -9.35 8.38
CA LEU A 129 11.84 -10.10 7.22
C LEU A 129 13.04 -10.49 6.35
N ASP A 130 13.02 -11.71 5.84
CA ASP A 130 13.99 -12.26 4.90
C ASP A 130 13.26 -12.72 3.62
N ALA A 131 13.67 -12.18 2.48
CA ALA A 131 13.05 -12.48 1.19
C ALA A 131 14.04 -12.32 0.04
N ASP A 132 13.96 -13.16 -0.99
CA ASP A 132 14.68 -12.91 -2.22
C ASP A 132 14.19 -11.63 -2.92
N THR A 133 12.88 -11.49 -3.02
CA THR A 133 12.22 -10.29 -3.53
C THR A 133 11.06 -9.92 -2.61
N LEU A 134 11.00 -8.66 -2.22
CA LEU A 134 9.89 -8.09 -1.47
C LEU A 134 9.25 -6.93 -2.25
N ASP A 135 7.97 -7.07 -2.55
CA ASP A 135 7.13 -6.02 -3.12
C ASP A 135 6.31 -5.36 -2.00
N LEU A 136 6.56 -4.09 -1.71
CA LEU A 136 5.89 -3.33 -0.66
C LEU A 136 5.09 -2.17 -1.28
N SER A 137 3.78 -2.21 -1.17
CA SER A 137 2.89 -1.20 -1.71
C SER A 137 2.06 -0.53 -0.62
N VAL A 138 2.08 0.80 -0.59
CA VAL A 138 1.25 1.62 0.30
C VAL A 138 0.39 2.55 -0.54
N ALA A 139 -0.92 2.31 -0.55
CA ALA A 139 -1.91 3.12 -1.23
C ALA A 139 -2.81 3.81 -0.19
N GLY A 140 -2.69 5.13 -0.05
CA GLY A 140 -3.43 5.92 0.93
C GLY A 140 -2.52 6.72 1.87
N SER A 141 -2.82 6.70 3.17
CA SER A 141 -2.11 7.48 4.19
C SER A 141 -1.50 6.65 5.32
N GLY A 142 -1.57 5.34 5.20
CA GLY A 142 -1.03 4.41 6.19
C GLY A 142 0.49 4.35 6.23
N SER A 143 1.03 3.57 7.15
CA SER A 143 2.49 3.40 7.30
C SER A 143 2.92 1.94 7.26
N ALA A 144 4.12 1.68 6.73
CA ALA A 144 4.76 0.37 6.77
C ALA A 144 6.17 0.48 7.33
N GLY A 145 6.50 -0.33 8.32
CA GLY A 145 7.80 -0.36 8.98
C GLY A 145 8.38 -1.77 9.05
N ILE A 146 9.65 -1.94 8.62
CA ILE A 146 10.40 -3.19 8.80
C ILE A 146 11.72 -2.85 9.48
N GLY A 147 11.91 -3.39 10.70
CA GLY A 147 13.07 -3.09 11.54
C GLY A 147 14.37 -3.71 11.03
N HIS A 148 14.30 -4.89 10.43
CA HIS A 148 15.45 -5.56 9.82
C HIS A 148 15.03 -6.35 8.58
N LEU A 149 15.28 -5.80 7.41
CA LEU A 149 15.03 -6.44 6.13
C LEU A 149 16.32 -7.04 5.57
N THR A 150 16.27 -8.29 5.12
CA THR A 150 17.28 -8.86 4.24
C THR A 150 16.63 -9.24 2.91
N ALA A 151 17.05 -8.61 1.81
CA ALA A 151 16.50 -8.89 0.50
C ALA A 151 17.54 -8.80 -0.61
N LYS A 152 17.35 -9.54 -1.72
CA LYS A 152 18.10 -9.29 -2.96
C LYS A 152 17.49 -8.11 -3.71
N THR A 153 16.17 -8.09 -3.84
CA THR A 153 15.44 -7.03 -4.53
C THR A 153 14.29 -6.53 -3.65
N LEU A 154 14.22 -5.23 -3.48
CA LEU A 154 13.14 -4.54 -2.80
C LEU A 154 12.46 -3.59 -3.80
N ASN A 155 11.17 -3.78 -4.00
CA ASN A 155 10.33 -2.88 -4.79
C ASN A 155 9.36 -2.16 -3.85
N VAL A 156 9.37 -0.84 -3.85
CA VAL A 156 8.48 -0.02 -3.01
C VAL A 156 7.65 0.89 -3.89
N THR A 157 6.35 0.87 -3.69
CA THR A 157 5.41 1.80 -4.33
C THR A 157 4.61 2.52 -3.25
N ILE A 158 4.65 3.85 -3.27
CA ILE A 158 3.85 4.70 -2.37
C ILE A 158 2.95 5.56 -3.24
N ALA A 159 1.65 5.34 -3.15
CA ALA A 159 0.61 6.12 -3.84
C ALA A 159 -0.23 6.87 -2.81
N GLY A 160 -0.11 8.19 -2.76
CA GLY A 160 -0.80 9.07 -1.80
C GLY A 160 0.14 9.76 -0.83
N SER A 161 -0.18 9.72 0.47
CA SER A 161 0.57 10.42 1.54
C SER A 161 1.17 9.48 2.58
N GLY A 162 1.15 8.19 2.32
CA GLY A 162 1.66 7.16 3.22
C GLY A 162 3.16 7.23 3.46
N SER A 163 3.65 6.45 4.41
CA SER A 163 5.07 6.39 4.74
C SER A 163 5.59 4.95 4.82
N VAL A 164 6.84 4.76 4.37
CA VAL A 164 7.57 3.51 4.48
C VAL A 164 8.88 3.76 5.21
N SER A 165 9.19 2.94 6.22
CA SER A 165 10.41 3.05 7.03
C SER A 165 11.11 1.70 7.10
N LEU A 166 12.34 1.60 6.58
CA LEU A 166 13.05 0.33 6.46
C LEU A 166 14.48 0.45 6.97
N ALA A 167 14.95 -0.62 7.63
CA ALA A 167 16.34 -0.79 8.01
C ALA A 167 16.83 -2.20 7.62
N GLY A 168 18.15 -2.42 7.55
CA GLY A 168 18.76 -3.70 7.19
C GLY A 168 19.58 -3.65 5.91
N GLN A 169 19.35 -4.57 4.98
CA GLN A 169 20.10 -4.64 3.73
C GLN A 169 19.27 -5.14 2.55
N ALA A 170 19.48 -4.54 1.38
CA ALA A 170 18.92 -5.00 0.12
C ALA A 170 19.95 -4.79 -1.01
N THR A 171 20.19 -5.77 -1.87
CA THR A 171 21.13 -5.57 -2.97
C THR A 171 20.65 -4.47 -3.91
N ARG A 172 19.37 -4.46 -4.25
CA ARG A 172 18.74 -3.47 -5.14
C ARG A 172 17.44 -2.94 -4.54
N GLN A 173 17.26 -1.63 -4.65
CA GLN A 173 16.02 -0.93 -4.30
C GLN A 173 15.42 -0.28 -5.55
N ASN A 174 14.13 -0.51 -5.80
CA ASN A 174 13.33 0.21 -6.79
C ASN A 174 12.21 0.92 -6.06
N ILE A 175 12.23 2.24 -6.07
CA ILE A 175 11.32 3.08 -5.30
C ILE A 175 10.49 3.94 -6.26
N ASN A 176 9.17 3.87 -6.14
CA ASN A 176 8.22 4.71 -6.86
C ASN A 176 7.33 5.45 -5.86
N ILE A 177 7.34 6.78 -5.89
CA ILE A 177 6.51 7.63 -5.05
C ILE A 177 5.62 8.50 -5.94
N ALA A 178 4.31 8.27 -5.87
CA ALA A 178 3.30 9.06 -6.54
C ALA A 178 2.44 9.81 -5.51
N GLY A 179 2.64 11.13 -5.39
CA GLY A 179 1.95 11.99 -4.43
C GLY A 179 2.89 12.68 -3.45
N SER A 180 2.56 12.65 -2.15
CA SER A 180 3.31 13.31 -1.07
C SER A 180 3.84 12.33 -0.01
N GLY A 181 3.96 11.07 -0.37
CA GLY A 181 4.44 10.01 0.51
C GLY A 181 5.90 10.16 0.91
N ARG A 182 6.32 9.39 1.91
CA ARG A 182 7.70 9.42 2.44
C ARG A 182 8.31 8.02 2.48
N TYR A 183 9.53 7.92 1.95
CA TYR A 183 10.37 6.74 2.07
C TYR A 183 11.59 7.04 2.93
N ARG A 184 11.74 6.32 4.04
CA ARG A 184 12.84 6.48 5.01
C ARG A 184 13.62 5.16 5.11
N ALA A 185 14.74 5.10 4.46
CA ALA A 185 15.62 3.92 4.42
C ALA A 185 17.12 4.32 4.47
N ALA A 186 17.45 5.34 5.22
CA ALA A 186 18.84 5.71 5.48
C ALA A 186 19.59 4.62 6.27
N ASP A 187 18.86 3.75 6.98
CA ASP A 187 19.40 2.61 7.72
C ASP A 187 19.32 1.28 6.94
N LEU A 188 18.82 1.31 5.69
CA LEU A 188 18.79 0.16 4.78
C LEU A 188 19.96 0.27 3.78
N GLN A 189 20.98 -0.54 3.96
CA GLN A 189 22.12 -0.58 3.06
C GLN A 189 21.76 -1.20 1.70
N SER A 190 22.13 -0.54 0.60
CA SER A 190 21.99 -1.12 -0.74
C SER A 190 23.20 -0.85 -1.63
N GLN A 191 23.35 -1.67 -2.68
CA GLN A 191 24.36 -1.47 -3.73
C GLN A 191 23.80 -0.56 -4.83
N GLN A 192 22.58 -0.81 -5.26
CA GLN A 192 21.95 -0.09 -6.36
C GLN A 192 20.56 0.41 -5.95
N ALA A 193 20.24 1.61 -6.38
CA ALA A 193 18.90 2.15 -6.17
C ALA A 193 18.42 2.89 -7.44
N LYS A 194 17.12 2.69 -7.73
CA LYS A 194 16.37 3.48 -8.69
C LYS A 194 15.22 4.15 -7.97
N VAL A 195 15.09 5.46 -8.13
CA VAL A 195 14.08 6.28 -7.43
C VAL A 195 13.33 7.11 -8.46
N ASP A 196 12.03 6.92 -8.52
CA ASP A 196 11.12 7.71 -9.34
C ASP A 196 10.12 8.43 -8.41
N VAL A 197 10.15 9.76 -8.38
CA VAL A 197 9.23 10.59 -7.57
C VAL A 197 8.38 11.43 -8.50
N SER A 198 7.07 11.25 -8.42
CA SER A 198 6.05 12.04 -9.13
C SER A 198 5.19 12.77 -8.10
N GLY A 199 5.41 14.08 -7.91
CA GLY A 199 4.72 14.92 -6.94
C GLY A 199 5.65 15.63 -5.96
N SER A 200 5.32 15.57 -4.66
CA SER A 200 6.04 16.28 -3.59
C SER A 200 6.56 15.34 -2.50
N GLY A 201 6.70 14.06 -2.81
CA GLY A 201 7.18 13.06 -1.86
C GLY A 201 8.66 13.19 -1.54
N ASP A 202 9.06 12.70 -0.37
CA ASP A 202 10.44 12.69 0.10
C ASP A 202 10.99 11.27 0.15
N CYS A 203 12.24 11.09 -0.29
CA CYS A 203 12.95 9.83 -0.27
C CYS A 203 14.30 10.00 0.43
N ALA A 204 14.56 9.19 1.46
CA ALA A 204 15.86 9.10 2.12
C ALA A 204 16.36 7.67 2.06
N LEU A 205 17.57 7.44 1.49
CA LEU A 205 18.11 6.09 1.28
C LEU A 205 19.64 6.06 1.46
N LYS A 206 20.17 4.83 1.61
CA LYS A 206 21.61 4.58 1.64
C LYS A 206 21.99 3.66 0.51
N VAL A 207 22.98 4.07 -0.30
CA VAL A 207 23.40 3.34 -1.50
C VAL A 207 24.90 3.51 -1.74
N SER A 208 25.59 2.41 -2.16
CA SER A 208 27.05 2.40 -2.32
C SER A 208 27.51 2.62 -3.78
N ASP A 209 26.88 1.96 -4.77
CA ASP A 209 27.47 1.80 -6.09
C ASP A 209 26.80 2.67 -7.17
N ARG A 210 25.46 2.59 -7.29
CA ARG A 210 24.69 3.29 -8.33
C ARG A 210 23.37 3.81 -7.84
N LEU A 211 23.08 5.06 -8.17
CA LEU A 211 21.82 5.73 -7.88
C LEU A 211 21.27 6.41 -9.14
N ASP A 212 20.16 5.90 -9.65
CA ASP A 212 19.39 6.53 -10.74
C ASP A 212 18.16 7.21 -10.14
N VAL A 213 17.99 8.51 -10.36
CA VAL A 213 16.87 9.29 -9.77
C VAL A 213 16.15 10.07 -10.86
N THR A 214 14.82 9.97 -10.84
CA THR A 214 13.93 10.84 -11.61
C THR A 214 12.98 11.55 -10.66
N VAL A 215 12.95 12.88 -10.69
CA VAL A 215 11.99 13.68 -9.91
C VAL A 215 11.15 14.52 -10.87
N ALA A 216 9.84 14.25 -10.90
CA ALA A 216 8.86 15.05 -11.62
C ALA A 216 7.96 15.77 -10.58
N GLY A 217 8.26 17.04 -10.30
CA GLY A 217 7.56 17.86 -9.29
C GLY A 217 8.48 18.56 -8.31
N SER A 218 8.10 18.55 -7.03
CA SER A 218 8.80 19.26 -5.95
C SER A 218 9.38 18.33 -4.87
N GLY A 219 9.43 17.05 -5.13
CA GLY A 219 9.93 16.03 -4.19
C GLY A 219 11.43 16.13 -3.95
N ASN A 220 11.89 15.62 -2.82
CA ASN A 220 13.30 15.63 -2.45
C ASN A 220 13.83 14.21 -2.27
N VAL A 221 15.04 13.97 -2.80
CA VAL A 221 15.76 12.71 -2.60
C VAL A 221 17.07 13.00 -1.88
N THR A 222 17.23 12.41 -0.69
CA THR A 222 18.46 12.52 0.10
C THR A 222 19.12 11.15 0.18
N TYR A 223 20.42 11.07 -0.12
CA TYR A 223 21.13 9.79 -0.09
C TYR A 223 22.39 9.84 0.76
N VAL A 224 22.70 8.69 1.38
CA VAL A 224 23.94 8.42 2.13
C VAL A 224 24.79 7.47 1.30
N GLY A 225 26.12 7.69 1.28
CA GLY A 225 27.07 6.88 0.54
C GLY A 225 27.82 7.66 -0.54
N SER A 226 28.48 6.96 -1.46
CA SER A 226 29.26 7.56 -2.55
C SER A 226 29.00 6.84 -3.87
N PRO A 227 27.73 6.67 -4.29
CA PRO A 227 27.39 6.02 -5.55
C PRO A 227 27.75 6.89 -6.76
N SER A 228 27.79 6.26 -7.93
CA SER A 228 27.65 6.98 -9.21
C SER A 228 26.19 7.44 -9.33
N VAL A 229 25.96 8.75 -9.40
CA VAL A 229 24.60 9.34 -9.43
C VAL A 229 24.26 9.79 -10.85
N ASN A 230 23.13 9.29 -11.35
CA ASN A 230 22.48 9.80 -12.56
C ASN A 230 21.12 10.36 -12.17
N GLN A 231 20.88 11.67 -12.43
CA GLN A 231 19.65 12.33 -11.99
C GLN A 231 18.99 13.11 -13.13
N THR A 232 17.67 13.05 -13.16
CA THR A 232 16.80 13.86 -14.01
C THR A 232 15.77 14.55 -13.15
N ILE A 233 15.73 15.89 -13.16
CA ILE A 233 14.79 16.67 -12.35
C ILE A 233 13.93 17.52 -13.30
N LEU A 234 12.62 17.29 -13.23
CA LEU A 234 11.60 18.01 -13.98
C LEU A 234 10.71 18.73 -12.94
N GLY A 235 11.08 19.96 -12.57
CA GLY A 235 10.38 20.76 -11.56
C GLY A 235 11.30 21.43 -10.55
N SER A 236 10.81 21.62 -9.32
CA SER A 236 11.53 22.31 -8.23
C SER A 236 12.13 21.37 -7.19
N GLY A 237 12.11 20.07 -7.46
CA GLY A 237 12.66 19.05 -6.57
C GLY A 237 14.18 19.12 -6.42
N ARG A 238 14.72 18.35 -5.51
CA ARG A 238 16.16 18.31 -5.21
C ARG A 238 16.66 16.91 -4.97
N VAL A 239 17.89 16.65 -5.44
CA VAL A 239 18.67 15.46 -5.07
C VAL A 239 19.90 15.92 -4.33
N SER A 240 20.16 15.42 -3.12
CA SER A 240 21.26 15.87 -2.27
C SER A 240 21.90 14.71 -1.51
N LYS A 241 23.21 14.78 -1.31
CA LYS A 241 23.92 13.87 -0.41
C LYS A 241 23.75 14.34 1.02
N ALA A 242 23.40 13.41 1.92
CA ALA A 242 23.44 13.67 3.36
C ALA A 242 24.91 13.75 3.83
N GLY A 243 25.20 14.71 4.70
CA GLY A 243 26.52 14.91 5.29
C GLY A 243 26.92 13.80 6.26
#